data_6dd44de8d35df039b423ffea31f172dd
#
_entry.id   6dd44de8d35df039b423ffea31f172dd
#
_cell.length_a   1.000
_cell.length_b   1.000
_cell.length_c   1.000
_cell.angle_alpha   90.00
_cell.angle_beta   90.00
_cell.angle_gamma   90.00
#
_symmetry.space_group_name_H-M   'P 1'
#
loop_
_entity.id
_entity.type
_entity.pdbx_description
1 polymer ?
#
loop_
_entity_poly.entity_id
_entity_poly.type
_entity_poly.pdbx_seq_one_letter_code
_entity_poly.pdbx_strand_id
1 'polypeptide(L)'
;MTDSKLSSWRFFFSLPLAQRIAITLWITLLVALTVKTILKPTSHSVFPVYHKAGINWWQQVDIYQVNQGIDHYRYSPTAAIFFSAFTLMGITLGAILWNLCSIIIFILGCNRFRKTLLFHGSTINRDCGGFFIISLFAALSGIWNSQCNAFIVGLILLGATDLIEGKSNRAAFFLAFAFMIKSTILPIIALMVLIRPFPLLPKLLLAIALLLLFPFLASPTSFVIAEYQSWYDHLQETKGLRWPGFRDAWYGWLVLQEQLHPGNFNDQLWSIPTNSLFKLLQLLTGFATAAIVLYWRAKITDKVELIFRSIALGMIWILLFGPASEFPTFAFIAPFLGWAWLERKTWNKGEPLLLTSLVFILVMGWQNFTFPLRNHLPVLLSALPTGTICFALWLILQTNLKFSRRLISGDSHK
;
A
#
# COMPACT_ATOMS: atom_id res chain seq x y z
N MET A 1 6.80 5.15 45.75
CA MET A 1 6.10 4.66 44.55
C MET A 1 5.35 5.80 43.81
N THR A 2 6.00 6.91 43.47
CA THR A 2 5.34 8.13 42.95
C THR A 2 6.10 8.82 41.79
N ASP A 3 7.15 8.22 41.19
CA ASP A 3 7.96 8.89 40.18
C ASP A 3 7.70 8.48 38.71
N SER A 4 6.79 7.54 38.42
CA SER A 4 6.59 7.03 37.06
C SER A 4 5.60 7.83 36.19
N LYS A 5 4.74 8.65 36.78
CA LYS A 5 3.71 9.41 36.04
C LYS A 5 4.15 10.79 35.51
N LEU A 6 5.21 11.36 36.07
CA LEU A 6 5.76 12.63 35.57
C LEU A 6 6.69 12.45 34.35
N SER A 7 6.95 11.20 33.93
CA SER A 7 7.93 10.88 32.89
C SER A 7 7.41 11.06 31.46
N SER A 8 6.12 10.86 31.18
CA SER A 8 5.60 10.82 29.80
C SER A 8 5.59 12.20 29.09
N TRP A 9 5.18 13.26 29.81
CA TRP A 9 5.20 14.62 29.26
C TRP A 9 6.62 15.16 29.10
N ARG A 10 7.48 14.93 30.08
CA ARG A 10 8.92 15.31 29.97
C ARG A 10 9.59 14.55 28.81
N PHE A 11 9.28 13.27 28.64
CA PHE A 11 9.76 12.49 27.52
C PHE A 11 9.27 13.05 26.19
N PHE A 12 7.97 13.40 26.04
CA PHE A 12 7.44 13.99 24.81
C PHE A 12 8.15 15.30 24.45
N PHE A 13 8.35 16.19 25.42
CA PHE A 13 9.03 17.48 25.16
C PHE A 13 10.53 17.34 24.91
N SER A 14 11.17 16.25 25.29
CA SER A 14 12.57 15.95 24.98
C SER A 14 12.78 15.43 23.54
N LEU A 15 11.69 15.03 22.84
CA LEU A 15 11.78 14.57 21.45
C LEU A 15 12.09 15.74 20.48
N PRO A 16 12.79 15.47 19.37
CA PRO A 16 12.96 16.43 18.28
C PRO A 16 11.62 16.98 17.77
N LEU A 17 11.61 18.25 17.35
CA LEU A 17 10.39 18.94 16.92
C LEU A 17 9.59 18.15 15.88
N ALA A 18 10.26 17.61 14.84
CA ALA A 18 9.60 16.84 13.80
C ALA A 18 8.92 15.56 14.33
N GLN A 19 9.49 14.92 15.36
CA GLN A 19 8.86 13.77 16.01
C GLN A 19 7.61 14.16 16.81
N ARG A 20 7.67 15.27 17.52
CA ARG A 20 6.49 15.83 18.22
C ARG A 20 5.38 16.17 17.25
N ILE A 21 5.70 16.82 16.14
CA ILE A 21 4.75 17.13 15.07
C ILE A 21 4.15 15.82 14.51
N ALA A 22 4.97 14.82 14.20
CA ALA A 22 4.47 13.53 13.71
C ALA A 22 3.47 12.87 14.68
N ILE A 23 3.83 12.77 15.97
CA ILE A 23 2.96 12.19 17.00
C ILE A 23 1.65 12.98 17.09
N THR A 24 1.72 14.30 17.17
CA THR A 24 0.53 15.18 17.22
C THR A 24 -0.38 14.95 16.02
N LEU A 25 0.17 14.91 14.80
CA LEU A 25 -0.61 14.69 13.58
C LEU A 25 -1.29 13.31 13.57
N TRP A 26 -0.60 12.24 13.99
CA TRP A 26 -1.21 10.91 14.08
C TRP A 26 -2.32 10.83 15.12
N ILE A 27 -2.15 11.46 16.28
CA ILE A 27 -3.20 11.55 17.31
C ILE A 27 -4.38 12.38 16.78
N THR A 28 -4.12 13.51 16.15
CA THR A 28 -5.17 14.38 15.56
C THR A 28 -5.95 13.60 14.49
N LEU A 29 -5.27 12.86 13.61
CA LEU A 29 -5.95 12.02 12.62
C LEU A 29 -6.84 10.96 13.30
N LEU A 30 -6.33 10.26 14.32
CA LEU A 30 -7.10 9.25 15.03
C LEU A 30 -8.35 9.84 15.70
N VAL A 31 -8.20 10.98 16.37
CA VAL A 31 -9.33 11.70 17.00
C VAL A 31 -10.33 12.15 15.93
N ALA A 32 -9.89 12.80 14.86
CA ALA A 32 -10.75 13.28 13.78
C ALA A 32 -11.50 12.13 13.10
N LEU A 33 -10.81 11.01 12.86
CA LEU A 33 -11.42 9.81 12.26
C LEU A 33 -12.45 9.17 13.21
N THR A 34 -12.18 9.13 14.50
CA THR A 34 -13.10 8.63 15.52
C THR A 34 -14.34 9.52 15.60
N VAL A 35 -14.18 10.84 15.67
CA VAL A 35 -15.30 11.80 15.69
C VAL A 35 -16.15 11.67 14.41
N LYS A 36 -15.49 11.64 13.24
CA LYS A 36 -16.17 11.39 11.95
C LYS A 36 -17.01 10.10 11.99
N THR A 37 -16.41 9.01 12.51
CA THR A 37 -17.06 7.70 12.56
C THR A 37 -18.25 7.69 13.52
N ILE A 38 -18.17 8.39 14.66
CA ILE A 38 -19.31 8.55 15.58
C ILE A 38 -20.45 9.34 14.93
N LEU A 39 -20.12 10.44 14.26
CA LEU A 39 -21.12 11.33 13.65
C LEU A 39 -21.74 10.76 12.38
N LYS A 40 -20.93 10.10 11.53
CA LYS A 40 -21.32 9.59 10.21
C LYS A 40 -20.60 8.27 9.89
N PRO A 41 -20.99 7.13 10.51
CA PRO A 41 -20.24 5.87 10.44
C PRO A 41 -20.14 5.28 9.02
N THR A 42 -21.07 5.62 8.13
CA THR A 42 -21.11 5.09 6.75
C THR A 42 -20.54 6.07 5.71
N SER A 43 -20.39 7.36 6.06
CA SER A 43 -19.97 8.37 5.11
C SER A 43 -18.46 8.28 4.82
N HIS A 44 -18.09 8.25 3.54
CA HIS A 44 -16.71 8.13 3.09
C HIS A 44 -15.96 7.00 3.83
N SER A 45 -16.58 5.80 3.91
CA SER A 45 -16.05 4.65 4.62
C SER A 45 -16.35 3.37 3.84
N VAL A 46 -15.35 2.52 3.71
CA VAL A 46 -15.50 1.16 3.15
C VAL A 46 -15.92 0.16 4.24
N PHE A 47 -15.88 0.54 5.51
CA PHE A 47 -16.23 -0.37 6.60
C PHE A 47 -17.64 -0.97 6.50
N PRO A 48 -18.69 -0.29 6.01
CA PRO A 48 -20.00 -0.90 5.76
C PRO A 48 -19.95 -2.15 4.88
N VAL A 49 -19.03 -2.18 3.90
CA VAL A 49 -18.80 -3.36 3.04
C VAL A 49 -18.29 -4.54 3.87
N TYR A 50 -17.29 -4.32 4.75
CA TYR A 50 -16.76 -5.33 5.64
C TYR A 50 -17.79 -5.81 6.67
N HIS A 51 -18.52 -4.85 7.23
CA HIS A 51 -19.57 -5.11 8.21
C HIS A 51 -20.67 -6.00 7.62
N LYS A 52 -21.15 -5.67 6.41
CA LYS A 52 -22.19 -6.46 5.74
C LYS A 52 -21.70 -7.87 5.39
N ALA A 53 -20.48 -7.99 4.84
CA ALA A 53 -19.91 -9.29 4.53
C ALA A 53 -19.74 -10.17 5.79
N GLY A 54 -19.31 -9.58 6.92
CA GLY A 54 -19.20 -10.30 8.19
C GLY A 54 -20.54 -10.77 8.74
N ILE A 55 -21.61 -9.98 8.61
CA ILE A 55 -22.96 -10.37 8.97
C ILE A 55 -23.44 -11.51 8.06
N ASN A 56 -23.34 -11.33 6.74
CA ASN A 56 -23.79 -12.31 5.76
C ASN A 56 -23.10 -13.66 5.98
N TRP A 57 -21.80 -13.68 6.31
CA TRP A 57 -21.05 -14.87 6.62
C TRP A 57 -21.72 -15.73 7.72
N TRP A 58 -22.07 -15.11 8.85
CA TRP A 58 -22.69 -15.81 9.98
C TRP A 58 -24.16 -16.16 9.73
N GLN A 59 -24.83 -15.43 8.85
CA GLN A 59 -26.18 -15.76 8.39
C GLN A 59 -26.22 -16.79 7.26
N GLN A 60 -25.06 -17.23 6.78
CA GLN A 60 -24.92 -18.14 5.62
C GLN A 60 -25.63 -17.58 4.36
N VAL A 61 -25.52 -16.27 4.16
CA VAL A 61 -25.99 -15.54 2.97
C VAL A 61 -24.76 -15.18 2.13
N ASP A 62 -24.89 -15.22 0.80
CA ASP A 62 -23.81 -14.85 -0.13
C ASP A 62 -23.19 -13.50 0.24
N ILE A 63 -21.87 -13.52 0.57
CA ILE A 63 -21.13 -12.32 0.98
C ILE A 63 -20.84 -11.38 -0.19
N TYR A 64 -20.96 -11.86 -1.44
CA TYR A 64 -20.74 -11.10 -2.66
C TYR A 64 -22.05 -10.51 -3.24
N GLN A 65 -23.16 -10.79 -2.57
CA GLN A 65 -24.45 -10.22 -2.98
C GLN A 65 -24.39 -8.71 -3.10
N VAL A 66 -24.87 -8.21 -4.24
CA VAL A 66 -24.98 -6.76 -4.50
C VAL A 66 -26.02 -6.13 -3.57
N ASN A 67 -25.58 -5.16 -2.78
CA ASN A 67 -26.46 -4.42 -1.89
C ASN A 67 -26.60 -2.97 -2.39
N GLN A 68 -27.85 -2.47 -2.49
CA GLN A 68 -28.07 -1.10 -2.91
C GLN A 68 -27.38 -0.10 -1.95
N GLY A 69 -26.62 0.83 -2.53
CA GLY A 69 -25.93 1.89 -1.77
C GLY A 69 -24.64 1.49 -1.05
N ILE A 70 -24.20 0.24 -1.17
CA ILE A 70 -22.95 -0.26 -0.60
C ILE A 70 -22.10 -0.81 -1.75
N ASP A 71 -20.80 -0.49 -1.78
CA ASP A 71 -19.87 -1.03 -2.78
C ASP A 71 -19.72 -2.56 -2.64
N HIS A 72 -19.26 -3.21 -3.71
CA HIS A 72 -19.10 -4.67 -3.75
C HIS A 72 -18.00 -5.14 -2.80
N TYR A 73 -18.26 -6.24 -2.09
CA TYR A 73 -17.23 -6.96 -1.35
C TYR A 73 -16.29 -7.69 -2.35
N ARG A 74 -14.98 -7.48 -2.23
CA ARG A 74 -13.99 -7.98 -3.22
C ARG A 74 -12.89 -8.83 -2.57
N TYR A 75 -13.04 -9.16 -1.30
CA TYR A 75 -12.03 -9.87 -0.52
C TYR A 75 -12.37 -11.36 -0.40
N SER A 76 -11.42 -12.18 0.07
CA SER A 76 -11.67 -13.61 0.21
C SER A 76 -12.69 -13.94 1.30
N PRO A 77 -13.29 -15.15 1.29
CA PRO A 77 -14.10 -15.65 2.40
C PRO A 77 -13.38 -15.63 3.74
N THR A 78 -12.10 -15.95 3.78
CA THR A 78 -11.25 -15.85 4.98
C THR A 78 -11.21 -14.43 5.54
N ALA A 79 -11.15 -13.42 4.66
CA ALA A 79 -11.19 -12.02 5.09
C ALA A 79 -12.55 -11.62 5.66
N ALA A 80 -13.68 -12.18 5.16
CA ALA A 80 -14.99 -11.93 5.73
C ALA A 80 -15.09 -12.40 7.19
N ILE A 81 -14.54 -13.58 7.50
CA ILE A 81 -14.45 -14.08 8.88
C ILE A 81 -13.61 -13.14 9.75
N PHE A 82 -12.47 -12.69 9.26
CA PHE A 82 -11.64 -11.73 9.98
C PHE A 82 -12.39 -10.42 10.27
N PHE A 83 -13.04 -9.85 9.27
CA PHE A 83 -13.83 -8.62 9.44
C PHE A 83 -15.04 -8.82 10.37
N SER A 84 -15.62 -10.03 10.43
CA SER A 84 -16.76 -10.33 11.28
C SER A 84 -16.50 -10.06 12.78
N ALA A 85 -15.24 -10.17 13.22
CA ALA A 85 -14.86 -9.84 14.60
C ALA A 85 -15.19 -8.38 14.97
N PHE A 86 -15.15 -7.48 13.99
CA PHE A 86 -15.51 -6.08 14.19
C PHE A 86 -17.02 -5.82 14.04
N THR A 87 -17.77 -6.74 13.42
CA THR A 87 -19.22 -6.56 13.21
C THR A 87 -20.03 -6.81 14.48
N LEU A 88 -19.51 -7.64 15.38
CA LEU A 88 -20.18 -7.99 16.66
C LEU A 88 -20.50 -6.77 17.54
N MET A 89 -19.78 -5.68 17.36
CA MET A 89 -19.93 -4.46 18.16
C MET A 89 -20.77 -3.38 17.47
N GLY A 90 -21.46 -3.72 16.38
CA GLY A 90 -22.22 -2.79 15.56
C GLY A 90 -21.32 -1.90 14.69
N ILE A 91 -21.96 -1.16 13.79
CA ILE A 91 -21.24 -0.45 12.70
C ILE A 91 -20.30 0.64 13.22
N THR A 92 -20.70 1.41 14.21
CA THR A 92 -19.91 2.55 14.73
C THR A 92 -18.69 2.09 15.50
N LEU A 93 -18.89 1.27 16.55
CA LEU A 93 -17.77 0.79 17.37
C LEU A 93 -16.86 -0.15 16.58
N GLY A 94 -17.43 -1.01 15.73
CA GLY A 94 -16.67 -1.87 14.83
C GLY A 94 -15.78 -1.07 13.88
N ALA A 95 -16.29 0.02 13.29
CA ALA A 95 -15.48 0.91 12.42
C ALA A 95 -14.37 1.62 13.19
N ILE A 96 -14.61 2.06 14.43
CA ILE A 96 -13.58 2.68 15.29
C ILE A 96 -12.47 1.66 15.58
N LEU A 97 -12.82 0.45 15.99
CA LEU A 97 -11.85 -0.60 16.30
C LEU A 97 -11.07 -1.05 15.05
N TRP A 98 -11.74 -1.15 13.91
CA TRP A 98 -11.09 -1.43 12.64
C TRP A 98 -10.06 -0.36 12.26
N ASN A 99 -10.44 0.92 12.35
CA ASN A 99 -9.55 2.04 12.05
C ASN A 99 -8.34 2.05 13.00
N LEU A 100 -8.57 1.83 14.29
CA LEU A 100 -7.50 1.72 15.29
C LEU A 100 -6.56 0.55 15.00
N CYS A 101 -7.08 -0.63 14.73
CA CYS A 101 -6.32 -1.82 14.36
C CYS A 101 -5.47 -1.56 13.10
N SER A 102 -6.08 -0.98 12.07
CA SER A 102 -5.40 -0.67 10.80
C SER A 102 -4.25 0.33 11.01
N ILE A 103 -4.46 1.41 11.74
CA ILE A 103 -3.44 2.42 12.07
C ILE A 103 -2.31 1.81 12.91
N ILE A 104 -2.63 1.01 13.93
CA ILE A 104 -1.62 0.36 14.78
C ILE A 104 -0.74 -0.57 13.95
N ILE A 105 -1.30 -1.44 13.14
CA ILE A 105 -0.54 -2.38 12.32
C ILE A 105 0.33 -1.63 11.29
N PHE A 106 -0.19 -0.55 10.69
CA PHE A 106 0.59 0.30 9.81
C PHE A 106 1.79 0.94 10.51
N ILE A 107 1.57 1.57 11.67
CA ILE A 107 2.64 2.23 12.45
C ILE A 107 3.66 1.20 12.94
N LEU A 108 3.24 0.02 13.41
CA LEU A 108 4.14 -1.05 13.81
C LEU A 108 5.01 -1.54 12.65
N GLY A 109 4.41 -1.76 11.47
CA GLY A 109 5.13 -2.12 10.26
C GLY A 109 6.14 -1.05 9.84
N CYS A 110 5.71 0.21 9.79
CA CYS A 110 6.58 1.36 9.50
C CYS A 110 7.74 1.50 10.50
N ASN A 111 7.48 1.33 11.79
CA ASN A 111 8.50 1.45 12.82
C ASN A 111 9.53 0.30 12.74
N ARG A 112 9.08 -0.94 12.53
CA ARG A 112 10.00 -2.07 12.31
C ARG A 112 10.82 -1.89 11.03
N PHE A 113 10.19 -1.53 9.93
CA PHE A 113 10.85 -1.19 8.68
C PHE A 113 11.98 -0.17 8.88
N ARG A 114 11.66 0.96 9.50
CA ARG A 114 12.62 2.02 9.80
C ARG A 114 13.76 1.53 10.69
N LYS A 115 13.45 0.80 11.78
CA LYS A 115 14.46 0.25 12.69
C LYS A 115 15.41 -0.70 11.96
N THR A 116 14.89 -1.57 11.11
CA THR A 116 15.69 -2.52 10.33
C THR A 116 16.65 -1.78 9.38
N LEU A 117 16.20 -0.70 8.73
CA LEU A 117 17.06 0.13 7.89
C LEU A 117 18.18 0.81 8.69
N LEU A 118 17.87 1.34 9.88
CA LEU A 118 18.86 2.00 10.75
C LEU A 118 19.92 1.03 11.28
N PHE A 119 19.50 -0.17 11.63
CA PHE A 119 20.41 -1.19 12.21
C PHE A 119 21.44 -1.70 11.21
N HIS A 120 21.10 -1.72 9.91
CA HIS A 120 21.98 -2.19 8.84
C HIS A 120 22.83 -1.09 8.20
N GLY A 121 23.15 -0.03 8.96
CA GLY A 121 24.19 0.94 8.57
C GLY A 121 23.79 1.94 7.50
N SER A 122 22.50 2.08 7.19
CA SER A 122 22.07 3.20 6.39
C SER A 122 22.34 4.49 7.18
N THR A 123 23.01 5.45 6.55
CA THR A 123 23.30 6.77 7.13
C THR A 123 22.02 7.62 7.24
N ILE A 124 20.91 6.99 7.57
CA ILE A 124 19.61 7.60 7.72
C ILE A 124 19.63 8.52 8.94
N ASN A 125 19.15 9.72 8.77
CA ASN A 125 18.97 10.67 9.86
C ASN A 125 18.14 10.01 10.98
N ARG A 126 18.60 10.11 12.22
CA ARG A 126 17.89 9.58 13.39
C ARG A 126 16.54 10.25 13.63
N ASP A 127 16.31 11.42 13.04
CA ASP A 127 15.02 12.07 13.10
C ASP A 127 13.98 11.35 12.23
N CYS A 128 13.16 10.54 12.89
CA CYS A 128 12.09 9.80 12.23
C CYS A 128 10.81 10.60 12.02
N GLY A 129 10.75 11.85 12.45
CA GLY A 129 9.54 12.66 12.36
C GLY A 129 9.09 12.86 10.92
N GLY A 130 10.01 13.26 10.03
CA GLY A 130 9.73 13.43 8.60
C GLY A 130 9.23 12.15 7.93
N PHE A 131 9.80 11.00 8.29
CA PHE A 131 9.33 9.70 7.81
C PHE A 131 7.84 9.47 8.14
N PHE A 132 7.46 9.65 9.41
CA PHE A 132 6.09 9.41 9.83
C PHE A 132 5.11 10.48 9.33
N ILE A 133 5.54 11.73 9.14
CA ILE A 133 4.72 12.79 8.54
C ILE A 133 4.40 12.45 7.08
N ILE A 134 5.40 12.11 6.29
CA ILE A 134 5.22 11.74 4.87
C ILE A 134 4.36 10.48 4.75
N SER A 135 4.64 9.46 5.56
CA SER A 135 3.85 8.22 5.55
C SER A 135 2.39 8.45 5.91
N LEU A 136 2.10 9.39 6.84
CA LEU A 136 0.74 9.77 7.20
C LEU A 136 0.01 10.40 6.00
N PHE A 137 0.58 11.45 5.42
CA PHE A 137 -0.09 12.16 4.33
C PHE A 137 -0.28 11.30 3.08
N ALA A 138 0.69 10.46 2.74
CA ALA A 138 0.56 9.53 1.62
C ALA A 138 -0.47 8.42 1.87
N ALA A 139 -0.69 8.01 3.12
CA ALA A 139 -1.70 7.00 3.48
C ALA A 139 -3.06 7.61 3.86
N LEU A 140 -3.16 8.93 3.96
CA LEU A 140 -4.31 9.64 4.54
C LEU A 140 -5.63 9.27 3.88
N SER A 141 -5.70 9.23 2.54
CA SER A 141 -6.91 8.88 1.80
C SER A 141 -7.41 7.48 2.14
N GLY A 142 -6.50 6.50 2.20
CA GLY A 142 -6.84 5.11 2.56
C GLY A 142 -7.34 4.98 4.00
N ILE A 143 -6.67 5.64 4.94
CA ILE A 143 -7.03 5.63 6.37
C ILE A 143 -8.36 6.34 6.59
N TRP A 144 -8.55 7.52 5.96
CA TRP A 144 -9.78 8.30 6.09
C TRP A 144 -11.01 7.57 5.58
N ASN A 145 -10.86 6.76 4.54
CA ASN A 145 -11.91 5.93 3.97
C ASN A 145 -12.05 4.55 4.65
N SER A 146 -11.38 4.32 5.77
CA SER A 146 -11.41 3.03 6.51
C SER A 146 -11.02 1.82 5.64
N GLN A 147 -10.20 2.03 4.58
CA GLN A 147 -9.76 0.95 3.69
C GLN A 147 -8.66 0.10 4.32
N CYS A 148 -8.58 -1.17 3.92
CA CYS A 148 -7.57 -2.12 4.40
C CYS A 148 -6.14 -1.87 3.88
N ASN A 149 -5.93 -0.88 2.99
CA ASN A 149 -4.63 -0.67 2.33
C ASN A 149 -3.49 -0.38 3.32
N ALA A 150 -3.72 0.48 4.32
CA ALA A 150 -2.72 0.76 5.37
C ALA A 150 -2.42 -0.48 6.21
N PHE A 151 -3.44 -1.26 6.59
CA PHE A 151 -3.30 -2.52 7.30
C PHE A 151 -2.44 -3.53 6.51
N ILE A 152 -2.72 -3.68 5.21
CA ILE A 152 -1.96 -4.57 4.31
C ILE A 152 -0.50 -4.15 4.21
N VAL A 153 -0.23 -2.85 4.05
CA VAL A 153 1.15 -2.32 4.03
C VAL A 153 1.86 -2.66 5.34
N GLY A 154 1.20 -2.46 6.48
CA GLY A 154 1.73 -2.83 7.78
C GLY A 154 2.12 -4.32 7.85
N LEU A 155 1.24 -5.22 7.39
CA LEU A 155 1.51 -6.67 7.33
C LEU A 155 2.68 -7.01 6.39
N ILE A 156 2.75 -6.41 5.21
CA ILE A 156 3.85 -6.63 4.26
C ILE A 156 5.18 -6.21 4.89
N LEU A 157 5.24 -5.05 5.54
CA LEU A 157 6.45 -4.56 6.20
C LEU A 157 6.85 -5.45 7.40
N LEU A 158 5.88 -5.92 8.19
CA LEU A 158 6.13 -6.89 9.27
C LEU A 158 6.66 -8.21 8.70
N GLY A 159 6.05 -8.73 7.65
CA GLY A 159 6.52 -9.94 6.96
C GLY A 159 7.90 -9.79 6.37
N ALA A 160 8.20 -8.66 5.72
CA ALA A 160 9.51 -8.38 5.16
C ALA A 160 10.60 -8.30 6.24
N THR A 161 10.33 -7.60 7.34
CA THR A 161 11.28 -7.50 8.46
C THR A 161 11.50 -8.85 9.14
N ASP A 162 10.45 -9.65 9.33
CA ASP A 162 10.58 -11.00 9.87
C ASP A 162 11.38 -11.92 8.93
N LEU A 163 11.24 -11.78 7.61
CA LEU A 163 12.05 -12.51 6.64
C LEU A 163 13.53 -12.15 6.73
N ILE A 164 13.84 -10.86 6.91
CA ILE A 164 15.22 -10.37 7.10
C ILE A 164 15.80 -10.92 8.40
N GLU A 165 15.03 -10.95 9.48
CA GLU A 165 15.42 -11.48 10.79
C GLU A 165 15.45 -13.03 10.85
N GLY A 166 15.18 -13.74 9.73
CA GLY A 166 15.15 -15.20 9.68
C GLY A 166 13.89 -15.87 10.23
N LYS A 167 12.89 -15.09 10.65
CA LYS A 167 11.60 -15.55 11.21
C LYS A 167 10.60 -15.92 10.10
N SER A 168 11.00 -16.84 9.22
CA SER A 168 10.27 -17.12 7.97
C SER A 168 8.86 -17.68 8.15
N ASN A 169 8.51 -18.34 9.28
CA ASN A 169 7.14 -18.78 9.56
C ASN A 169 6.21 -17.58 9.76
N ARG A 170 6.65 -16.60 10.56
CA ARG A 170 5.88 -15.37 10.81
C ARG A 170 5.80 -14.51 9.55
N ALA A 171 6.91 -14.41 8.79
CA ALA A 171 6.93 -13.74 7.51
C ALA A 171 5.89 -14.33 6.54
N ALA A 172 5.87 -15.66 6.41
CA ALA A 172 4.90 -16.37 5.58
C ALA A 172 3.46 -16.13 6.02
N PHE A 173 3.19 -16.15 7.33
CA PHE A 173 1.85 -15.88 7.87
C PHE A 173 1.38 -14.45 7.54
N PHE A 174 2.20 -13.42 7.82
CA PHE A 174 1.82 -12.04 7.54
C PHE A 174 1.57 -11.79 6.05
N LEU A 175 2.40 -12.35 5.17
CA LEU A 175 2.26 -12.22 3.73
C LEU A 175 1.03 -12.99 3.20
N ALA A 176 0.80 -14.22 3.67
CA ALA A 176 -0.37 -15.00 3.32
C ALA A 176 -1.66 -14.33 3.80
N PHE A 177 -1.68 -13.79 5.02
CA PHE A 177 -2.84 -13.09 5.55
C PHE A 177 -3.14 -11.80 4.78
N ALA A 178 -2.11 -11.00 4.46
CA ALA A 178 -2.27 -9.85 3.60
C ALA A 178 -2.81 -10.21 2.20
N PHE A 179 -2.37 -11.36 1.65
CA PHE A 179 -2.86 -11.89 0.37
C PHE A 179 -4.33 -12.33 0.45
N MET A 180 -4.75 -12.99 1.54
CA MET A 180 -6.16 -13.34 1.74
C MET A 180 -7.07 -12.12 1.81
N ILE A 181 -6.59 -11.02 2.38
CA ILE A 181 -7.35 -9.77 2.38
C ILE A 181 -7.34 -9.14 0.97
N LYS A 182 -6.20 -9.04 0.30
CA LYS A 182 -6.12 -8.41 -1.03
C LYS A 182 -5.17 -9.18 -1.95
N SER A 183 -5.74 -10.02 -2.80
CA SER A 183 -4.98 -10.89 -3.72
C SER A 183 -4.10 -10.11 -4.72
N THR A 184 -4.40 -8.84 -4.96
CA THR A 184 -3.62 -7.96 -5.86
C THR A 184 -2.18 -7.70 -5.40
N ILE A 185 -1.82 -8.07 -4.16
CA ILE A 185 -0.43 -7.98 -3.67
C ILE A 185 0.46 -9.16 -4.12
N LEU A 186 -0.09 -10.13 -4.85
CA LEU A 186 0.66 -11.29 -5.37
C LEU A 186 1.98 -10.91 -6.05
N PRO A 187 2.09 -9.85 -6.86
CA PRO A 187 3.36 -9.43 -7.45
C PRO A 187 4.45 -9.11 -6.41
N ILE A 188 4.10 -8.45 -5.30
CA ILE A 188 5.04 -8.16 -4.21
C ILE A 188 5.55 -9.47 -3.59
N ILE A 189 4.64 -10.38 -3.31
CA ILE A 189 4.97 -11.70 -2.75
C ILE A 189 5.87 -12.47 -3.72
N ALA A 190 5.55 -12.47 -5.02
CA ALA A 190 6.35 -13.12 -6.05
C ALA A 190 7.78 -12.56 -6.11
N LEU A 191 7.95 -11.23 -6.02
CA LEU A 191 9.27 -10.61 -5.96
C LEU A 191 10.05 -11.01 -4.68
N MET A 192 9.39 -11.09 -3.52
CA MET A 192 10.02 -11.55 -2.28
C MET A 192 10.45 -13.02 -2.38
N VAL A 193 9.62 -13.88 -2.97
CA VAL A 193 9.97 -15.28 -3.26
C VAL A 193 11.11 -15.35 -4.27
N LEU A 194 11.13 -14.52 -5.31
CA LEU A 194 12.21 -14.47 -6.29
C LEU A 194 13.56 -14.15 -5.64
N ILE A 195 13.57 -13.29 -4.60
CA ILE A 195 14.78 -12.94 -3.85
C ILE A 195 15.18 -14.06 -2.88
N ARG A 196 14.20 -14.64 -2.19
CA ARG A 196 14.38 -15.62 -1.12
C ARG A 196 13.44 -16.81 -1.28
N PRO A 197 13.63 -17.67 -2.31
CA PRO A 197 12.72 -18.79 -2.59
C PRO A 197 12.67 -19.77 -1.40
N PHE A 198 13.81 -20.07 -0.81
CA PHE A 198 13.91 -20.89 0.39
C PHE A 198 14.47 -20.03 1.55
N PRO A 199 13.85 -20.06 2.71
CA PRO A 199 12.75 -20.91 3.19
C PRO A 199 11.34 -20.31 3.04
N LEU A 200 11.12 -19.23 2.25
CA LEU A 200 9.84 -18.50 2.22
C LEU A 200 8.74 -19.29 1.50
N LEU A 201 8.99 -19.77 0.28
CA LEU A 201 7.95 -20.34 -0.59
C LEU A 201 7.17 -21.50 0.04
N PRO A 202 7.82 -22.56 0.59
CA PRO A 202 7.07 -23.69 1.14
C PRO A 202 6.21 -23.28 2.34
N LYS A 203 6.71 -22.38 3.19
CA LYS A 203 5.97 -21.89 4.35
C LYS A 203 4.82 -20.96 3.95
N LEU A 204 5.02 -20.18 2.91
CA LEU A 204 3.98 -19.31 2.35
C LEU A 204 2.84 -20.14 1.76
N LEU A 205 3.16 -21.17 0.96
CA LEU A 205 2.16 -22.07 0.39
C LEU A 205 1.37 -22.79 1.49
N LEU A 206 2.06 -23.27 2.55
CA LEU A 206 1.40 -23.87 3.70
C LEU A 206 0.49 -22.84 4.42
N ALA A 207 0.96 -21.63 4.66
CA ALA A 207 0.16 -20.59 5.32
C ALA A 207 -1.07 -20.20 4.49
N ILE A 208 -0.93 -20.07 3.16
CA ILE A 208 -2.05 -19.83 2.25
C ILE A 208 -3.05 -21.00 2.32
N ALA A 209 -2.58 -22.25 2.24
CA ALA A 209 -3.44 -23.43 2.32
C ALA A 209 -4.22 -23.46 3.65
N LEU A 210 -3.56 -23.23 4.78
CA LEU A 210 -4.22 -23.19 6.09
C LEU A 210 -5.27 -22.06 6.17
N LEU A 211 -4.98 -20.87 5.63
CA LEU A 211 -5.93 -19.78 5.60
C LEU A 211 -7.11 -20.03 4.65
N LEU A 212 -6.90 -20.74 3.52
CA LEU A 212 -7.97 -21.15 2.64
C LEU A 212 -8.85 -22.26 3.25
N LEU A 213 -8.28 -23.10 4.09
CA LEU A 213 -9.04 -24.16 4.81
C LEU A 213 -9.76 -23.63 6.06
N PHE A 214 -9.32 -22.48 6.59
CA PHE A 214 -9.87 -21.93 7.83
C PHE A 214 -11.41 -21.70 7.78
N PRO A 215 -12.04 -21.21 6.70
CA PRO A 215 -13.48 -21.06 6.60
C PRO A 215 -14.28 -22.35 6.81
N PHE A 216 -13.73 -23.51 6.44
CA PHE A 216 -14.38 -24.81 6.63
C PHE A 216 -14.49 -25.23 8.11
N LEU A 217 -13.71 -24.61 8.98
CA LEU A 217 -13.83 -24.80 10.43
C LEU A 217 -14.93 -23.94 11.05
N ALA A 218 -15.35 -22.88 10.35
CA ALA A 218 -16.28 -21.86 10.85
C ALA A 218 -17.70 -22.01 10.29
N SER A 219 -17.87 -22.72 9.15
CA SER A 219 -19.16 -22.80 8.44
C SER A 219 -19.31 -24.12 7.65
N PRO A 220 -20.54 -24.52 7.29
CA PRO A 220 -20.80 -25.73 6.51
C PRO A 220 -20.03 -25.75 5.19
N THR A 221 -19.51 -26.91 4.83
CA THR A 221 -18.68 -27.12 3.62
C THR A 221 -19.36 -26.65 2.34
N SER A 222 -20.66 -26.91 2.17
CA SER A 222 -21.42 -26.49 0.99
C SER A 222 -21.48 -24.98 0.83
N PHE A 223 -21.70 -24.24 1.92
CA PHE A 223 -21.68 -22.79 1.94
C PHE A 223 -20.28 -22.23 1.58
N VAL A 224 -19.24 -22.76 2.22
CA VAL A 224 -17.87 -22.31 1.97
C VAL A 224 -17.45 -22.52 0.51
N ILE A 225 -17.80 -23.65 -0.08
CA ILE A 225 -17.52 -23.92 -1.51
C ILE A 225 -18.26 -22.92 -2.40
N ALA A 226 -19.55 -22.66 -2.13
CA ALA A 226 -20.31 -21.65 -2.87
C ALA A 226 -19.68 -20.25 -2.78
N GLU A 227 -19.22 -19.86 -1.58
CA GLU A 227 -18.57 -18.56 -1.37
C GLU A 227 -17.21 -18.44 -2.11
N TYR A 228 -16.44 -19.51 -2.19
CA TYR A 228 -15.21 -19.52 -3.00
C TYR A 228 -15.51 -19.42 -4.49
N GLN A 229 -16.58 -20.05 -4.95
CA GLN A 229 -17.02 -19.96 -6.34
C GLN A 229 -17.51 -18.54 -6.67
N SER A 230 -18.37 -17.97 -5.83
CA SER A 230 -18.82 -16.57 -5.94
C SER A 230 -17.63 -15.59 -5.94
N TRP A 231 -16.61 -15.83 -5.10
CA TRP A 231 -15.39 -15.03 -5.11
C TRP A 231 -14.64 -15.11 -6.44
N TYR A 232 -14.49 -16.31 -6.97
CA TYR A 232 -13.82 -16.50 -8.26
C TYR A 232 -14.57 -15.79 -9.39
N ASP A 233 -15.89 -15.93 -9.45
CA ASP A 233 -16.74 -15.33 -10.47
C ASP A 233 -16.66 -13.79 -10.39
N HIS A 234 -16.76 -13.24 -9.17
CA HIS A 234 -16.63 -11.81 -8.94
C HIS A 234 -15.24 -11.25 -9.35
N LEU A 235 -14.17 -12.00 -9.12
CA LEU A 235 -12.84 -11.62 -9.61
C LEU A 235 -12.75 -11.62 -11.14
N GLN A 236 -13.52 -12.46 -11.84
CA GLN A 236 -13.59 -12.46 -13.30
C GLN A 236 -14.35 -11.22 -13.82
N GLU A 237 -15.49 -10.91 -13.23
CA GLU A 237 -16.31 -9.73 -13.60
C GLU A 237 -15.53 -8.42 -13.45
N THR A 238 -14.74 -8.28 -12.39
CA THR A 238 -13.97 -7.07 -12.12
C THR A 238 -12.79 -6.85 -13.07
N LYS A 239 -12.40 -7.83 -13.89
CA LYS A 239 -11.29 -7.71 -14.84
C LYS A 239 -11.51 -6.63 -15.92
N GLY A 240 -12.75 -6.29 -16.21
CA GLY A 240 -13.12 -5.28 -17.21
C GLY A 240 -13.23 -3.86 -16.66
N LEU A 241 -13.20 -3.67 -15.33
CA LEU A 241 -13.39 -2.36 -14.72
C LEU A 241 -12.17 -1.46 -14.98
N ARG A 242 -12.48 -0.18 -15.23
CA ARG A 242 -11.47 0.86 -15.44
C ARG A 242 -11.02 1.38 -14.07
N TRP A 243 -9.71 1.31 -13.83
CA TRP A 243 -9.11 1.75 -12.59
C TRP A 243 -8.07 2.83 -12.85
N PRO A 244 -7.91 3.85 -11.96
CA PRO A 244 -6.82 4.80 -12.04
C PRO A 244 -5.47 4.07 -12.01
N GLY A 245 -4.47 4.69 -12.63
CA GLY A 245 -3.13 4.14 -12.73
C GLY A 245 -2.41 4.75 -13.91
N PHE A 246 -1.62 3.95 -14.62
CA PHE A 246 -0.92 4.42 -15.81
C PHE A 246 -1.87 5.00 -16.87
N ARG A 247 -3.07 4.42 -17.03
CA ARG A 247 -4.11 4.95 -17.94
C ARG A 247 -4.53 6.38 -17.60
N ASP A 248 -4.63 6.72 -16.31
CA ASP A 248 -5.01 8.08 -15.91
C ASP A 248 -3.87 9.07 -16.06
N ALA A 249 -2.61 8.63 -15.86
CA ALA A 249 -1.46 9.46 -16.23
C ALA A 249 -1.49 9.78 -17.74
N TRP A 250 -1.74 8.79 -18.56
CA TRP A 250 -1.86 8.95 -20.00
C TRP A 250 -3.00 9.91 -20.38
N TYR A 251 -4.17 9.73 -19.79
CA TYR A 251 -5.31 10.65 -20.02
C TYR A 251 -5.01 12.08 -19.58
N GLY A 252 -4.44 12.26 -18.41
CA GLY A 252 -4.08 13.58 -17.93
C GLY A 252 -3.13 14.32 -18.91
N TRP A 253 -2.20 13.59 -19.52
CA TRP A 253 -1.35 14.13 -20.57
C TRP A 253 -2.13 14.50 -21.84
N LEU A 254 -3.07 13.66 -22.29
CA LEU A 254 -3.90 13.95 -23.46
C LEU A 254 -4.80 15.17 -23.22
N VAL A 255 -5.43 15.27 -22.04
CA VAL A 255 -6.26 16.44 -21.68
C VAL A 255 -5.42 17.72 -21.61
N LEU A 256 -4.22 17.65 -21.04
CA LEU A 256 -3.29 18.79 -21.04
C LEU A 256 -2.91 19.21 -22.46
N GLN A 257 -2.66 18.25 -23.33
CA GLN A 257 -2.31 18.50 -24.73
C GLN A 257 -3.49 19.17 -25.47
N GLU A 258 -4.74 18.72 -25.25
CA GLU A 258 -5.93 19.36 -25.81
C GLU A 258 -6.12 20.79 -25.28
N GLN A 259 -5.87 21.03 -23.99
CA GLN A 259 -5.93 22.38 -23.42
C GLN A 259 -4.88 23.33 -24.01
N LEU A 260 -3.69 22.80 -24.35
CA LEU A 260 -2.61 23.57 -24.99
C LEU A 260 -2.80 23.73 -26.49
N HIS A 261 -3.46 22.79 -27.13
CA HIS A 261 -3.68 22.73 -28.60
C HIS A 261 -5.11 22.31 -28.90
N PRO A 262 -6.12 23.20 -28.70
CA PRO A 262 -7.53 22.88 -28.92
C PRO A 262 -7.81 22.37 -30.33
N GLY A 263 -8.64 21.33 -30.45
CA GLY A 263 -9.06 20.75 -31.72
C GLY A 263 -8.17 19.60 -32.23
N ASN A 264 -7.06 19.31 -31.58
CA ASN A 264 -6.21 18.15 -31.89
C ASN A 264 -6.53 16.91 -31.05
N PHE A 265 -7.53 17.02 -30.15
CA PHE A 265 -7.92 15.89 -29.30
C PHE A 265 -8.73 14.87 -30.13
N ASN A 266 -8.21 13.67 -30.22
CA ASN A 266 -8.92 12.57 -30.84
C ASN A 266 -9.36 11.58 -29.74
N ASP A 267 -10.67 11.47 -29.54
CA ASP A 267 -11.27 10.53 -28.56
C ASP A 267 -10.82 9.08 -28.78
N GLN A 268 -10.41 8.73 -30.00
CA GLN A 268 -9.86 7.40 -30.29
C GLN A 268 -8.47 7.18 -29.63
N LEU A 269 -7.67 8.21 -29.46
CA LEU A 269 -6.39 8.11 -28.72
C LEU A 269 -6.60 7.81 -27.23
N TRP A 270 -7.73 8.19 -26.69
CA TRP A 270 -8.13 7.86 -25.35
C TRP A 270 -8.51 6.38 -25.14
N SER A 271 -9.00 5.73 -26.19
CA SER A 271 -9.27 4.28 -26.18
C SER A 271 -7.99 3.43 -26.28
N ILE A 272 -6.87 4.03 -26.63
CA ILE A 272 -5.55 3.42 -26.61
C ILE A 272 -4.88 3.73 -25.26
N PRO A 273 -4.54 2.77 -24.44
CA PRO A 273 -4.44 1.36 -24.76
C PRO A 273 -5.77 0.63 -24.66
N THR A 274 -6.14 -0.08 -25.70
CA THR A 274 -7.20 -1.08 -25.66
C THR A 274 -6.94 -2.05 -24.51
N ASN A 275 -7.96 -2.77 -24.06
CA ASN A 275 -7.77 -3.77 -22.99
C ASN A 275 -6.66 -4.79 -23.33
N SER A 276 -6.50 -5.16 -24.59
CA SER A 276 -5.45 -6.07 -25.06
C SER A 276 -4.07 -5.44 -24.97
N LEU A 277 -3.91 -4.19 -25.41
CA LEU A 277 -2.64 -3.46 -25.30
C LEU A 277 -2.27 -3.22 -23.83
N PHE A 278 -3.25 -2.88 -22.99
CA PHE A 278 -2.97 -2.70 -21.58
C PHE A 278 -2.55 -4.01 -20.88
N LYS A 279 -3.14 -5.16 -21.23
CA LYS A 279 -2.67 -6.47 -20.75
C LYS A 279 -1.25 -6.77 -21.21
N LEU A 280 -0.91 -6.44 -22.44
CA LEU A 280 0.47 -6.57 -22.94
C LEU A 280 1.43 -5.67 -22.15
N LEU A 281 1.07 -4.42 -21.89
CA LEU A 281 1.86 -3.51 -21.05
C LEU A 281 2.03 -4.01 -19.63
N GLN A 282 0.97 -4.58 -19.02
CA GLN A 282 1.05 -5.22 -17.71
C GLN A 282 2.07 -6.37 -17.71
N LEU A 283 2.04 -7.23 -18.71
CA LEU A 283 2.98 -8.34 -18.83
C LEU A 283 4.42 -7.84 -19.04
N LEU A 284 4.64 -6.95 -20.00
CA LEU A 284 5.96 -6.42 -20.31
C LEU A 284 6.58 -5.67 -19.11
N THR A 285 5.80 -4.81 -18.46
CA THR A 285 6.28 -4.07 -17.29
C THR A 285 6.46 -4.98 -16.07
N GLY A 286 5.66 -6.04 -15.93
CA GLY A 286 5.83 -7.09 -14.93
C GLY A 286 7.14 -7.85 -15.12
N PHE A 287 7.44 -8.28 -16.33
CA PHE A 287 8.73 -8.90 -16.68
C PHE A 287 9.90 -7.95 -16.47
N ALA A 288 9.76 -6.68 -16.89
CA ALA A 288 10.79 -5.67 -16.65
C ALA A 288 11.05 -5.45 -15.15
N THR A 289 9.99 -5.41 -14.33
CA THR A 289 10.09 -5.32 -12.87
C THR A 289 10.85 -6.52 -12.29
N ALA A 290 10.51 -7.73 -12.71
CA ALA A 290 11.21 -8.95 -12.29
C ALA A 290 12.69 -8.94 -12.73
N ALA A 291 12.97 -8.53 -13.97
CA ALA A 291 14.33 -8.41 -14.50
C ALA A 291 15.17 -7.39 -13.71
N ILE A 292 14.60 -6.22 -13.37
CA ILE A 292 15.25 -5.22 -12.52
C ILE A 292 15.59 -5.81 -11.16
N VAL A 293 14.66 -6.53 -10.54
CA VAL A 293 14.88 -7.16 -9.22
C VAL A 293 15.95 -8.26 -9.30
N LEU A 294 15.97 -9.06 -10.35
CA LEU A 294 17.05 -10.05 -10.58
C LEU A 294 18.40 -9.37 -10.79
N TYR A 295 18.46 -8.30 -11.55
CA TYR A 295 19.66 -7.49 -11.70
C TYR A 295 20.13 -6.91 -10.36
N TRP A 296 19.21 -6.37 -9.56
CA TRP A 296 19.53 -5.89 -8.22
C TRP A 296 20.01 -7.02 -7.31
N ARG A 297 19.39 -8.19 -7.36
CA ARG A 297 19.83 -9.38 -6.60
C ARG A 297 21.28 -9.77 -6.91
N ALA A 298 21.72 -9.60 -8.15
CA ALA A 298 23.09 -9.86 -8.56
C ALA A 298 24.09 -8.78 -8.11
N LYS A 299 23.61 -7.56 -7.85
CA LYS A 299 24.47 -6.39 -7.57
C LYS A 299 24.39 -5.88 -6.13
N ILE A 300 23.25 -6.02 -5.45
CA ILE A 300 23.05 -5.57 -4.07
C ILE A 300 23.46 -6.68 -3.12
N THR A 301 24.53 -6.45 -2.37
CA THR A 301 24.99 -7.36 -1.31
C THR A 301 24.15 -7.24 -0.03
N ASP A 302 23.65 -6.04 0.26
CA ASP A 302 22.78 -5.80 1.41
C ASP A 302 21.35 -6.34 1.17
N LYS A 303 21.04 -7.42 1.89
CA LYS A 303 19.74 -8.10 1.81
C LYS A 303 18.57 -7.22 2.24
N VAL A 304 18.79 -6.28 3.17
CA VAL A 304 17.77 -5.35 3.66
C VAL A 304 17.40 -4.38 2.56
N GLU A 305 18.40 -3.75 1.96
CA GLU A 305 18.22 -2.80 0.87
C GLU A 305 17.54 -3.49 -0.33
N LEU A 306 18.00 -4.70 -0.70
CA LEU A 306 17.42 -5.48 -1.80
C LEU A 306 15.93 -5.75 -1.59
N ILE A 307 15.55 -6.30 -0.42
CA ILE A 307 14.16 -6.67 -0.14
C ILE A 307 13.26 -5.43 -0.18
N PHE A 308 13.64 -4.36 0.49
CA PHE A 308 12.78 -3.19 0.57
C PHE A 308 12.67 -2.42 -0.75
N ARG A 309 13.74 -2.32 -1.54
CA ARG A 309 13.66 -1.74 -2.90
C ARG A 309 12.78 -2.56 -3.82
N SER A 310 12.86 -3.88 -3.72
CA SER A 310 12.02 -4.77 -4.53
C SER A 310 10.53 -4.69 -4.15
N ILE A 311 10.23 -4.57 -2.84
CA ILE A 311 8.86 -4.34 -2.39
C ILE A 311 8.35 -2.99 -2.90
N ALA A 312 9.14 -1.92 -2.78
CA ALA A 312 8.78 -0.60 -3.29
C ALA A 312 8.47 -0.65 -4.79
N LEU A 313 9.32 -1.31 -5.59
CA LEU A 313 9.11 -1.47 -7.03
C LEU A 313 7.87 -2.30 -7.34
N GLY A 314 7.61 -3.37 -6.59
CA GLY A 314 6.39 -4.16 -6.71
C GLY A 314 5.11 -3.36 -6.37
N MET A 315 5.16 -2.52 -5.33
CA MET A 315 4.05 -1.62 -4.98
C MET A 315 3.81 -0.57 -6.07
N ILE A 316 4.87 0.02 -6.61
CA ILE A 316 4.80 0.93 -7.77
C ILE A 316 4.13 0.24 -8.96
N TRP A 317 4.55 -0.99 -9.28
CA TRP A 317 3.96 -1.74 -10.37
C TRP A 317 2.46 -1.99 -10.17
N ILE A 318 2.05 -2.37 -8.94
CA ILE A 318 0.62 -2.55 -8.63
C ILE A 318 -0.15 -1.24 -8.82
N LEU A 319 0.39 -0.11 -8.39
CA LEU A 319 -0.28 1.19 -8.50
C LEU A 319 -0.44 1.66 -9.95
N LEU A 320 0.52 1.35 -10.82
CA LEU A 320 0.48 1.79 -12.21
C LEU A 320 -0.23 0.79 -13.14
N PHE A 321 -0.04 -0.51 -12.89
CA PHE A 321 -0.47 -1.58 -13.80
C PHE A 321 -1.35 -2.63 -13.13
N GLY A 322 -1.59 -2.54 -11.82
CA GLY A 322 -2.44 -3.47 -11.09
C GLY A 322 -3.92 -3.36 -11.46
N PRO A 323 -4.70 -4.41 -11.21
CA PRO A 323 -6.08 -4.50 -11.65
C PRO A 323 -7.06 -3.59 -10.88
N ALA A 324 -6.68 -3.09 -9.71
CA ALA A 324 -7.59 -2.38 -8.80
C ALA A 324 -6.87 -1.26 -8.04
N SER A 325 -6.27 -0.31 -8.77
CA SER A 325 -5.63 0.86 -8.19
C SER A 325 -6.63 2.00 -8.09
N GLU A 326 -7.09 2.28 -6.87
CA GLU A 326 -7.92 3.44 -6.52
C GLU A 326 -7.03 4.48 -5.79
N PHE A 327 -7.52 5.72 -5.67
CA PHE A 327 -6.80 6.75 -4.91
C PHE A 327 -6.32 6.29 -3.52
N PRO A 328 -7.15 5.60 -2.71
CA PRO A 328 -6.71 5.09 -1.42
C PRO A 328 -5.65 3.99 -1.49
N THR A 329 -5.46 3.34 -2.64
CA THR A 329 -4.43 2.30 -2.84
C THR A 329 -3.02 2.89 -2.85
N PHE A 330 -2.87 4.19 -3.15
CA PHE A 330 -1.57 4.87 -3.13
C PHE A 330 -0.93 4.92 -1.73
N ALA A 331 -1.66 4.56 -0.66
CA ALA A 331 -1.08 4.26 0.64
C ALA A 331 0.05 3.20 0.58
N PHE A 332 0.10 2.36 -0.45
CA PHE A 332 1.11 1.31 -0.61
C PHE A 332 2.54 1.86 -0.65
N ILE A 333 2.77 2.99 -1.29
CA ILE A 333 4.13 3.58 -1.35
C ILE A 333 4.44 4.54 -0.20
N ALA A 334 3.51 4.78 0.73
CA ALA A 334 3.65 5.77 1.80
C ALA A 334 4.94 5.59 2.64
N PRO A 335 5.28 4.42 3.20
CA PRO A 335 6.51 4.26 3.97
C PRO A 335 7.78 4.36 3.13
N PHE A 336 7.71 4.06 1.84
CA PHE A 336 8.85 4.14 0.93
C PHE A 336 9.16 5.58 0.51
N LEU A 337 8.14 6.42 0.39
CA LEU A 337 8.33 7.88 0.23
C LEU A 337 8.97 8.49 1.48
N GLY A 338 8.51 8.08 2.68
CA GLY A 338 9.13 8.47 3.94
C GLY A 338 10.60 8.03 4.03
N TRP A 339 10.91 6.81 3.59
CA TRP A 339 12.28 6.31 3.51
C TRP A 339 13.13 7.10 2.51
N ALA A 340 12.62 7.34 1.31
CA ALA A 340 13.32 8.13 0.30
C ALA A 340 13.67 9.53 0.81
N TRP A 341 12.76 10.16 1.54
CA TRP A 341 13.01 11.43 2.20
C TRP A 341 14.17 11.38 3.20
N LEU A 342 14.26 10.32 4.00
CA LEU A 342 15.34 10.14 4.96
C LEU A 342 16.68 9.80 4.29
N GLU A 343 16.67 9.09 3.16
CA GLU A 343 17.89 8.78 2.40
C GLU A 343 18.48 10.02 1.71
N ARG A 344 17.69 11.08 1.55
CA ARG A 344 18.14 12.34 0.95
C ARG A 344 19.21 12.99 1.81
N LYS A 345 20.46 12.95 1.37
CA LYS A 345 21.59 13.59 2.08
C LYS A 345 21.95 14.96 1.57
N THR A 346 21.84 15.14 0.26
CA THR A 346 22.19 16.37 -0.48
C THR A 346 21.40 16.41 -1.76
N TRP A 347 21.20 17.59 -2.35
CA TRP A 347 20.61 17.75 -3.67
C TRP A 347 21.44 17.02 -4.74
N ASN A 348 20.97 15.86 -5.17
CA ASN A 348 21.57 15.03 -6.23
C ASN A 348 20.73 15.12 -7.50
N LYS A 349 21.24 14.59 -8.62
CA LYS A 349 20.57 14.59 -9.93
C LYS A 349 19.14 13.99 -9.94
N GLY A 350 18.76 13.16 -8.94
CA GLY A 350 17.42 12.58 -8.82
C GLY A 350 16.46 13.34 -7.89
N GLU A 351 16.92 14.33 -7.15
CA GLU A 351 16.08 15.03 -6.15
C GLU A 351 14.83 15.72 -6.76
N PRO A 352 14.88 16.33 -7.95
CA PRO A 352 13.67 16.87 -8.57
C PRO A 352 12.57 15.84 -8.75
N LEU A 353 12.91 14.59 -9.12
CA LEU A 353 11.95 13.50 -9.28
C LEU A 353 11.28 13.14 -7.95
N LEU A 354 12.06 13.07 -6.85
CA LEU A 354 11.50 12.80 -5.53
C LEU A 354 10.59 13.93 -5.07
N LEU A 355 11.01 15.19 -5.23
CA LEU A 355 10.18 16.34 -4.86
C LEU A 355 8.89 16.41 -5.67
N THR A 356 8.97 16.19 -6.98
CA THR A 356 7.80 16.12 -7.84
C THR A 356 6.86 15.00 -7.37
N SER A 357 7.40 13.82 -7.08
CA SER A 357 6.63 12.71 -6.53
C SER A 357 5.92 13.08 -5.22
N LEU A 358 6.64 13.70 -4.28
CA LEU A 358 6.06 14.12 -3.00
C LEU A 358 4.95 15.16 -3.18
N VAL A 359 5.14 16.16 -4.04
CA VAL A 359 4.10 17.18 -4.31
C VAL A 359 2.86 16.51 -4.91
N PHE A 360 3.02 15.68 -5.92
CA PHE A 360 1.88 15.03 -6.56
C PHE A 360 1.14 14.06 -5.64
N ILE A 361 1.85 13.31 -4.80
CA ILE A 361 1.21 12.31 -3.93
C ILE A 361 0.66 12.94 -2.65
N LEU A 362 1.41 13.80 -1.98
CA LEU A 362 1.02 14.33 -0.67
C LEU A 362 0.03 15.49 -0.75
N VAL A 363 0.14 16.33 -1.79
CA VAL A 363 -0.70 17.54 -1.94
C VAL A 363 -1.84 17.24 -2.92
N MET A 364 -1.50 16.87 -4.17
CA MET A 364 -2.49 16.70 -5.22
C MET A 364 -3.26 15.38 -5.12
N GLY A 365 -2.73 14.38 -4.43
CA GLY A 365 -3.38 13.09 -4.19
C GLY A 365 -4.50 13.13 -3.15
N TRP A 366 -4.64 14.21 -2.39
CA TRP A 366 -5.67 14.32 -1.37
C TRP A 366 -7.04 14.60 -2.00
N GLN A 367 -7.88 13.57 -2.06
CA GLN A 367 -9.18 13.62 -2.74
C GLN A 367 -10.07 14.78 -2.27
N ASN A 368 -10.18 14.98 -0.96
CA ASN A 368 -11.08 16.00 -0.40
C ASN A 368 -10.68 17.43 -0.80
N PHE A 369 -9.38 17.65 -1.00
CA PHE A 369 -8.85 18.93 -1.44
C PHE A 369 -8.92 19.11 -2.96
N THR A 370 -8.61 18.06 -3.71
CA THR A 370 -8.51 18.15 -5.18
C THR A 370 -9.84 17.86 -5.90
N PHE A 371 -10.79 17.19 -5.27
CA PHE A 371 -12.06 16.83 -5.88
C PHE A 371 -12.84 18.02 -6.49
N PRO A 372 -12.99 19.17 -5.79
CA PRO A 372 -13.62 20.33 -6.38
C PRO A 372 -12.85 20.92 -7.57
N LEU A 373 -11.52 20.79 -7.57
CA LEU A 373 -10.65 21.33 -8.60
C LEU A 373 -10.58 20.46 -9.85
N ARG A 374 -10.93 19.17 -9.77
CA ARG A 374 -10.82 18.22 -10.88
C ARG A 374 -11.72 18.57 -12.07
N ASN A 375 -12.88 19.14 -11.81
CA ASN A 375 -13.80 19.60 -12.86
C ASN A 375 -13.20 20.76 -13.65
N HIS A 376 -12.32 21.56 -13.05
CA HIS A 376 -11.64 22.69 -13.68
C HIS A 376 -10.23 22.34 -14.17
N LEU A 377 -9.60 21.34 -13.54
CA LEU A 377 -8.24 20.90 -13.83
C LEU A 377 -8.20 19.36 -13.92
N PRO A 378 -8.69 18.76 -15.01
CA PRO A 378 -8.74 17.30 -15.18
C PRO A 378 -7.36 16.62 -15.07
N VAL A 379 -6.27 17.35 -15.35
CA VAL A 379 -4.89 16.88 -15.18
C VAL A 379 -4.60 16.42 -13.74
N LEU A 380 -5.35 16.89 -12.75
CA LEU A 380 -5.22 16.45 -11.35
C LEU A 380 -5.59 14.96 -11.16
N LEU A 381 -6.36 14.38 -12.07
CA LEU A 381 -6.65 12.93 -12.07
C LEU A 381 -5.38 12.11 -12.30
N SER A 382 -4.42 12.65 -13.04
CA SER A 382 -3.14 12.00 -13.32
C SER A 382 -2.07 12.24 -12.26
N ALA A 383 -2.33 13.06 -11.24
CA ALA A 383 -1.33 13.46 -10.25
C ALA A 383 -0.70 12.26 -9.52
N LEU A 384 -1.51 11.36 -8.96
CA LEU A 384 -1.01 10.18 -8.24
C LEU A 384 -0.18 9.24 -9.12
N PRO A 385 -0.67 8.82 -10.31
CA PRO A 385 0.13 8.00 -11.21
C PRO A 385 1.42 8.70 -11.65
N THR A 386 1.38 10.00 -11.98
CA THR A 386 2.57 10.77 -12.38
C THR A 386 3.59 10.83 -11.25
N GLY A 387 3.14 11.14 -10.02
CA GLY A 387 4.00 11.11 -8.84
C GLY A 387 4.62 9.73 -8.60
N THR A 388 3.87 8.67 -8.86
CA THR A 388 4.36 7.29 -8.74
C THR A 388 5.41 6.95 -9.81
N ILE A 389 5.25 7.42 -11.05
CA ILE A 389 6.26 7.30 -12.12
C ILE A 389 7.54 8.03 -11.72
N CYS A 390 7.43 9.27 -11.23
CA CYS A 390 8.58 10.03 -10.74
C CYS A 390 9.31 9.29 -9.62
N PHE A 391 8.57 8.67 -8.69
CA PHE A 391 9.15 7.87 -7.63
C PHE A 391 9.85 6.60 -8.15
N ALA A 392 9.28 5.92 -9.14
CA ALA A 392 9.90 4.76 -9.79
C ALA A 392 11.25 5.13 -10.42
N LEU A 393 11.27 6.22 -11.19
CA LEU A 393 12.49 6.72 -11.83
C LEU A 393 13.55 7.11 -10.79
N TRP A 394 13.15 7.80 -9.72
CA TRP A 394 14.04 8.13 -8.61
C TRP A 394 14.62 6.86 -7.96
N LEU A 395 13.79 5.87 -7.65
CA LEU A 395 14.20 4.63 -7.01
C LEU A 395 15.24 3.87 -7.84
N ILE A 396 15.02 3.76 -9.16
CA ILE A 396 15.93 3.08 -10.09
C ILE A 396 17.24 3.85 -10.22
N LEU A 397 17.18 5.18 -10.40
CA LEU A 397 18.37 6.03 -10.53
C LEU A 397 19.24 5.98 -9.27
N GLN A 398 18.66 6.12 -8.08
CA GLN A 398 19.41 6.10 -6.82
C GLN A 398 20.06 4.74 -6.57
N THR A 399 19.38 3.65 -6.95
CA THR A 399 19.95 2.31 -6.84
C THR A 399 21.19 2.17 -7.72
N ASN A 400 21.11 2.60 -8.96
CA ASN A 400 22.23 2.52 -9.91
C ASN A 400 23.41 3.44 -9.54
N LEU A 401 23.14 4.66 -9.04
CA LEU A 401 24.17 5.58 -8.58
C LEU A 401 24.94 5.04 -7.37
N LYS A 402 24.27 4.36 -6.43
CA LYS A 402 24.95 3.69 -5.31
C LYS A 402 25.91 2.59 -5.79
N PHE A 403 25.57 1.83 -6.83
CA PHE A 403 26.46 0.82 -7.42
C PHE A 403 27.69 1.45 -8.03
N SER A 404 27.50 2.46 -8.86
CA SER A 404 28.63 3.12 -9.53
C SER A 404 29.62 3.69 -8.52
N ARG A 405 29.17 4.26 -7.41
CA ARG A 405 30.03 4.78 -6.36
C ARG A 405 30.80 3.68 -5.62
N ARG A 406 30.19 2.52 -5.31
CA ARG A 406 30.88 1.38 -4.66
C ARG A 406 31.95 0.78 -5.58
N LEU A 407 31.72 0.73 -6.89
CA LEU A 407 32.71 0.27 -7.86
C LEU A 407 33.92 1.22 -7.95
N ILE A 408 33.69 2.54 -7.82
CA ILE A 408 34.77 3.55 -7.92
C ILE A 408 35.55 3.64 -6.61
N SER A 409 34.91 3.45 -5.44
CA SER A 409 35.59 3.53 -4.13
C SER A 409 36.45 2.33 -3.78
N GLY A 410 36.41 1.27 -4.60
CA GLY A 410 37.23 0.08 -4.36
C GLY A 410 36.81 -0.73 -3.12
N ASP A 411 35.68 -0.41 -2.46
CA ASP A 411 35.11 -1.14 -1.34
C ASP A 411 34.54 -2.51 -1.79
N SER A 412 35.38 -3.32 -2.41
CA SER A 412 35.15 -4.76 -2.50
C SER A 412 35.35 -5.30 -1.08
N HIS A 413 34.26 -5.51 -0.35
CA HIS A 413 34.30 -6.17 0.94
C HIS A 413 35.13 -7.45 0.87
N LYS A 414 36.29 -7.44 1.55
CA LYS A 414 36.93 -8.64 2.05
C LYS A 414 36.05 -9.33 3.09
#